data_7307975aba2f60e27a68e836994f0017
#
_entry.id   7307975aba2f60e27a68e836994f0017
#
_cell.length_a   1.000
_cell.length_b   1.000
_cell.length_c   1.000
_cell.angle_alpha   90.00
_cell.angle_beta   90.00
_cell.angle_gamma   90.00
#
_symmetry.space_group_name_H-M   'P 1'
#
loop_
_entity.id
_entity.type
_entity.pdbx_description
1 polymer ?
#
loop_
_entity_poly.entity_id
_entity_poly.type
_entity_poly.pdbx_seq_one_letter_code
_entity_poly.pdbx_strand_id
1 'polypeptide(L)'
;MLELGRVGDLTFYKLEDASEVNKFRILSMEEGRFAGGGFEFFRGLGIIGYEKTFKIWLRKFPRPIFIAVIKGHDMVSWVFLEEWEDSANDGMAIWVLRAIETLPSMRKKKVGYKLLILAAQQCVGYLVTKPLTPEAGKFFRNGGFMAPAEFKKAPFDVSRHPGYLILPPYKKNVLAEQYSQYFK
;
A
#
# COMPACT_ATOMS: atom_id res chain seq x y z
N MET A 1 5.53 5.41 -15.79
CA MET A 1 5.59 6.02 -14.44
C MET A 1 4.77 7.30 -14.44
N LEU A 2 3.78 7.37 -13.58
CA LEU A 2 2.87 8.50 -13.43
C LEU A 2 3.12 9.19 -12.08
N GLU A 3 3.36 10.50 -12.09
CA GLU A 3 3.43 11.29 -10.85
C GLU A 3 2.01 11.51 -10.30
N LEU A 4 1.78 11.10 -9.05
CA LEU A 4 0.50 11.25 -8.37
C LEU A 4 0.44 12.50 -7.48
N GLY A 5 1.57 13.11 -7.17
CA GLY A 5 1.66 14.33 -6.38
C GLY A 5 2.98 14.49 -5.63
N ARG A 6 3.14 15.65 -5.00
CA ARG A 6 4.31 16.02 -4.18
C ARG A 6 3.91 16.57 -2.83
N VAL A 7 4.76 16.36 -1.83
CA VAL A 7 4.60 16.98 -0.51
C VAL A 7 6.01 17.26 0.05
N GLY A 8 6.38 18.52 0.13
CA GLY A 8 7.75 18.91 0.47
C GLY A 8 8.74 18.31 -0.52
N ASP A 9 9.71 17.57 0.00
CA ASP A 9 10.75 16.87 -0.78
C ASP A 9 10.39 15.43 -1.19
N LEU A 10 9.12 15.03 -0.98
CA LEU A 10 8.60 13.71 -1.33
C LEU A 10 7.79 13.78 -2.61
N THR A 11 8.07 12.89 -3.56
CA THR A 11 7.27 12.68 -4.76
C THR A 11 6.66 11.29 -4.76
N PHE A 12 5.37 11.19 -5.09
CA PHE A 12 4.60 9.95 -5.14
C PHE A 12 4.44 9.53 -6.61
N TYR A 13 4.92 8.34 -6.95
CA TYR A 13 4.84 7.80 -8.31
C TYR A 13 4.08 6.49 -8.35
N LYS A 14 3.15 6.35 -9.28
CA LYS A 14 2.65 5.05 -9.71
C LYS A 14 3.62 4.47 -10.72
N LEU A 15 4.20 3.31 -10.40
CA LEU A 15 5.05 2.57 -11.31
C LEU A 15 4.18 1.70 -12.21
N GLU A 16 4.46 1.72 -13.49
CA GLU A 16 3.67 1.04 -14.51
C GLU A 16 4.47 -0.02 -15.26
N ASP A 17 5.80 0.04 -15.15
CA ASP A 17 6.70 -0.91 -15.78
C ASP A 17 7.84 -1.33 -14.86
N ALA A 18 8.27 -2.60 -14.99
CA ALA A 18 9.33 -3.17 -14.15
C ALA A 18 10.69 -2.46 -14.31
N SER A 19 10.96 -1.84 -15.46
CA SER A 19 12.21 -1.11 -15.71
C SER A 19 12.30 0.18 -14.87
N GLU A 20 11.14 0.73 -14.47
CA GLU A 20 11.07 1.97 -13.71
C GLU A 20 11.63 1.83 -12.29
N VAL A 21 11.65 0.60 -11.77
CA VAL A 21 12.26 0.28 -10.46
C VAL A 21 13.75 0.67 -10.42
N ASN A 22 14.45 0.53 -11.55
CA ASN A 22 15.88 0.85 -11.66
C ASN A 22 16.21 2.36 -11.51
N LYS A 23 15.20 3.22 -11.60
CA LYS A 23 15.38 4.67 -11.47
C LYS A 23 15.63 5.11 -10.02
N PHE A 24 15.43 4.21 -9.05
CA PHE A 24 15.47 4.54 -7.63
C PHE A 24 16.41 3.63 -6.88
N ARG A 25 17.04 4.19 -5.87
CA ARG A 25 17.79 3.41 -4.90
C ARG A 25 16.80 2.86 -3.85
N ILE A 26 16.82 1.54 -3.67
CA ILE A 26 15.99 0.84 -2.69
C ILE A 26 16.90 0.46 -1.52
N LEU A 27 16.61 1.04 -0.35
CA LEU A 27 17.40 0.81 0.86
C LEU A 27 16.85 -0.41 1.59
N SER A 28 17.47 -1.58 1.39
CA SER A 28 17.15 -2.79 2.18
C SER A 28 18.00 -2.87 3.44
N MET A 29 17.55 -3.62 4.45
CA MET A 29 18.36 -3.86 5.66
C MET A 29 19.62 -4.67 5.39
N GLU A 30 19.65 -5.49 4.34
CA GLU A 30 20.81 -6.28 3.95
C GLU A 30 21.94 -5.40 3.43
N GLU A 31 21.59 -4.27 2.81
CA GLU A 31 22.51 -3.19 2.46
C GLU A 31 22.82 -2.29 3.67
N GLY A 32 22.35 -2.64 4.81
CA GLY A 32 22.08 -2.05 6.11
C GLY A 32 23.20 -1.36 6.84
N ARG A 33 24.03 -0.59 6.16
CA ARG A 33 25.01 0.33 6.77
C ARG A 33 24.52 1.78 6.78
N PHE A 34 23.24 2.01 6.49
CA PHE A 34 22.71 3.36 6.43
C PHE A 34 22.18 3.82 7.80
N ALA A 35 22.62 4.97 8.24
CA ALA A 35 22.03 5.67 9.38
C ALA A 35 20.53 5.89 9.12
N GLY A 36 19.66 5.11 9.80
CA GLY A 36 18.21 5.22 9.65
C GLY A 36 17.47 3.93 9.28
N GLY A 37 18.19 2.85 9.04
CA GLY A 37 17.62 1.53 8.71
C GLY A 37 17.05 1.44 7.29
N GLY A 38 16.97 0.22 6.75
CA GLY A 38 16.37 -0.09 5.45
C GLY A 38 14.97 -0.69 5.57
N PHE A 39 14.40 -1.10 4.44
CA PHE A 39 13.17 -1.88 4.39
C PHE A 39 13.36 -3.29 4.97
N GLU A 40 12.38 -3.75 5.76
CA GLU A 40 12.45 -5.00 6.53
C GLU A 40 11.34 -6.00 6.18
N PHE A 41 10.31 -5.57 5.44
CA PHE A 41 9.08 -6.34 5.23
C PHE A 41 9.37 -7.75 4.71
N PHE A 42 10.31 -7.91 3.79
CA PHE A 42 10.63 -9.21 3.19
C PHE A 42 11.49 -10.13 4.07
N ARG A 43 12.12 -9.60 5.10
CA ARG A 43 13.01 -10.37 5.98
C ARG A 43 12.32 -11.58 6.61
N GLY A 44 11.07 -11.39 7.07
CA GLY A 44 10.26 -12.46 7.66
C GLY A 44 9.61 -13.42 6.67
N LEU A 45 9.70 -13.13 5.36
CA LEU A 45 9.02 -13.88 4.30
C LEU A 45 9.96 -14.75 3.46
N GLY A 46 11.27 -14.76 3.76
CA GLY A 46 12.26 -15.48 2.98
C GLY A 46 12.43 -14.99 1.54
N ILE A 47 12.00 -13.76 1.26
CA ILE A 47 12.08 -13.14 -0.07
C ILE A 47 13.43 -12.41 -0.18
N ILE A 48 14.20 -12.74 -1.21
CA ILE A 48 15.52 -12.16 -1.47
C ILE A 48 15.39 -10.97 -2.43
N GLY A 49 15.73 -9.77 -1.95
CA GLY A 49 15.91 -8.58 -2.76
C GLY A 49 14.60 -7.87 -3.16
N TYR A 50 14.48 -6.62 -2.73
CA TYR A 50 13.35 -5.74 -3.02
C TYR A 50 13.21 -5.45 -4.50
N GLU A 51 14.30 -5.06 -5.17
CA GLU A 51 14.29 -4.70 -6.59
C GLU A 51 13.76 -5.84 -7.47
N LYS A 52 14.29 -7.06 -7.28
CA LYS A 52 13.84 -8.24 -8.03
C LYS A 52 12.36 -8.54 -7.80
N THR A 53 11.93 -8.46 -6.56
CA THR A 53 10.53 -8.72 -6.17
C THR A 53 9.58 -7.69 -6.77
N PHE A 54 9.92 -6.40 -6.71
CA PHE A 54 9.12 -5.33 -7.30
C PHE A 54 8.99 -5.49 -8.82
N LYS A 55 10.09 -5.85 -9.51
CA LYS A 55 10.05 -6.15 -10.95
C LYS A 55 9.16 -7.34 -11.29
N ILE A 56 9.17 -8.39 -10.47
CA ILE A 56 8.28 -9.55 -10.64
C ILE A 56 6.83 -9.12 -10.44
N TRP A 57 6.53 -8.36 -9.40
CA TRP A 57 5.18 -7.89 -9.11
C TRP A 57 4.61 -7.01 -10.21
N LEU A 58 5.40 -6.07 -10.74
CA LEU A 58 4.97 -5.17 -11.82
C LEU A 58 4.70 -5.89 -13.16
N ARG A 59 5.13 -7.14 -13.31
CA ARG A 59 4.84 -7.98 -14.48
C ARG A 59 3.60 -8.85 -14.34
N LYS A 60 2.93 -8.81 -13.19
CA LYS A 60 1.71 -9.60 -12.96
C LYS A 60 0.55 -9.11 -13.83
N PHE A 61 -0.37 -10.04 -14.10
CA PHE A 61 -1.65 -9.76 -14.74
C PHE A 61 -2.79 -10.35 -13.88
N PRO A 62 -3.92 -9.63 -13.69
CA PRO A 62 -4.17 -8.25 -14.09
C PRO A 62 -3.12 -7.28 -13.51
N ARG A 63 -2.98 -6.10 -14.19
CA ARG A 63 -1.94 -5.12 -13.82
C ARG A 63 -2.13 -4.64 -12.38
N PRO A 64 -1.15 -4.82 -11.51
CA PRO A 64 -1.23 -4.37 -10.13
C PRO A 64 -1.11 -2.85 -10.01
N ILE A 65 -1.42 -2.33 -8.84
CA ILE A 65 -1.12 -0.95 -8.46
C ILE A 65 0.12 -0.98 -7.58
N PHE A 66 1.19 -0.31 -8.02
CA PHE A 66 2.41 -0.11 -7.24
C PHE A 66 2.69 1.38 -7.14
N ILE A 67 2.70 1.92 -5.92
CA ILE A 67 3.02 3.33 -5.68
C ILE A 67 4.29 3.39 -4.82
N ALA A 68 5.27 4.16 -5.30
CA ALA A 68 6.51 4.45 -4.62
C ALA A 68 6.56 5.90 -4.16
N VAL A 69 7.13 6.16 -2.99
CA VAL A 69 7.44 7.49 -2.48
C VAL A 69 8.93 7.70 -2.56
N ILE A 70 9.33 8.74 -3.24
CA ILE A 70 10.73 9.05 -3.55
C ILE A 70 11.15 10.33 -2.86
N LYS A 71 12.32 10.30 -2.24
CA LYS A 71 13.04 11.45 -1.70
C LYS A 71 14.40 11.55 -2.38
N GLY A 72 14.59 12.56 -3.22
CA GLY A 72 15.76 12.62 -4.11
C GLY A 72 15.80 11.42 -5.05
N HIS A 73 16.72 10.49 -4.84
CA HIS A 73 16.83 9.23 -5.57
C HIS A 73 16.40 8.00 -4.75
N ASP A 74 16.07 8.17 -3.47
CA ASP A 74 15.78 7.07 -2.56
C ASP A 74 14.29 6.77 -2.53
N MET A 75 13.92 5.48 -2.67
CA MET A 75 12.59 5.01 -2.33
C MET A 75 12.46 4.94 -0.80
N VAL A 76 11.57 5.75 -0.24
CA VAL A 76 11.39 5.86 1.22
C VAL A 76 10.11 5.23 1.74
N SER A 77 9.17 4.93 0.85
CA SER A 77 7.95 4.17 1.17
C SER A 77 7.37 3.57 -0.11
N TRP A 78 6.58 2.52 0.03
CA TRP A 78 5.92 1.86 -1.11
C TRP A 78 4.66 1.12 -0.67
N VAL A 79 3.76 0.88 -1.62
CA VAL A 79 2.56 0.06 -1.44
C VAL A 79 2.32 -0.76 -2.70
N PHE A 80 1.83 -1.99 -2.49
CA PHE A 80 1.51 -2.92 -3.56
C PHE A 80 0.10 -3.49 -3.38
N LEU A 81 -0.70 -3.39 -4.44
CA LEU A 81 -2.08 -3.89 -4.51
C LEU A 81 -2.25 -4.80 -5.72
N GLU A 82 -3.05 -5.84 -5.52
CA GLU A 82 -3.52 -6.75 -6.57
C GLU A 82 -5.04 -6.77 -6.59
N GLU A 83 -5.63 -6.90 -7.75
CA GLU A 83 -7.05 -7.18 -7.90
C GLU A 83 -7.30 -8.66 -7.64
N TRP A 84 -8.34 -9.01 -6.88
CA TRP A 84 -8.80 -10.40 -6.75
C TRP A 84 -9.56 -10.82 -7.99
N GLU A 85 -9.57 -12.13 -8.26
CA GLU A 85 -10.36 -12.74 -9.33
C GLU A 85 -11.86 -12.65 -9.04
N ASP A 86 -12.26 -12.73 -7.76
CA ASP A 86 -13.64 -12.62 -7.31
C ASP A 86 -14.07 -11.16 -7.19
N SER A 87 -15.34 -10.90 -7.53
CA SER A 87 -15.98 -9.61 -7.30
C SER A 87 -16.79 -9.62 -6.00
N ALA A 88 -17.09 -8.44 -5.49
CA ALA A 88 -18.03 -8.27 -4.38
C ALA A 88 -19.46 -8.61 -4.80
N ASN A 89 -20.37 -8.78 -3.81
CA ASN A 89 -21.79 -9.13 -4.04
C ASN A 89 -22.56 -8.09 -4.88
N ASP A 90 -22.05 -6.87 -4.95
CA ASP A 90 -22.58 -5.77 -5.76
C ASP A 90 -21.89 -5.63 -7.14
N GLY A 91 -21.04 -6.58 -7.49
CA GLY A 91 -20.29 -6.61 -8.75
C GLY A 91 -19.04 -5.72 -8.77
N MET A 92 -18.73 -5.00 -7.68
CA MET A 92 -17.53 -4.18 -7.63
C MET A 92 -16.27 -5.03 -7.46
N ALA A 93 -15.16 -4.56 -8.02
CA ALA A 93 -13.85 -5.18 -7.85
C ALA A 93 -13.40 -5.18 -6.38
N ILE A 94 -12.60 -6.17 -6.02
CA ILE A 94 -11.95 -6.29 -4.73
C ILE A 94 -10.44 -6.20 -4.94
N TRP A 95 -9.83 -5.18 -4.36
CA TRP A 95 -8.38 -4.96 -4.38
C TRP A 95 -7.76 -5.37 -3.06
N VAL A 96 -6.69 -6.13 -3.11
CA VAL A 96 -5.95 -6.55 -1.92
C VAL A 96 -4.68 -5.71 -1.78
N LEU A 97 -4.58 -4.95 -0.70
CA LEU A 97 -3.33 -4.35 -0.28
C LEU A 97 -2.46 -5.46 0.33
N ARG A 98 -1.50 -5.95 -0.45
CA ARG A 98 -0.60 -7.04 -0.05
C ARG A 98 0.48 -6.58 0.90
N ALA A 99 1.00 -5.37 0.66
CA ALA A 99 2.06 -4.81 1.48
C ALA A 99 2.08 -3.29 1.38
N ILE A 100 2.43 -2.65 2.48
CA ILE A 100 2.77 -1.23 2.58
C ILE A 100 3.91 -1.09 3.58
N GLU A 101 4.95 -0.37 3.20
CA GLU A 101 6.10 -0.18 4.05
C GLU A 101 6.66 1.24 3.95
N THR A 102 7.11 1.76 5.07
CA THR A 102 7.77 3.07 5.16
C THR A 102 9.08 2.88 5.93
N LEU A 103 10.17 3.44 5.42
CA LEU A 103 11.47 3.42 6.10
C LEU A 103 11.35 3.90 7.55
N PRO A 104 12.08 3.31 8.50
CA PRO A 104 12.04 3.70 9.91
C PRO A 104 12.26 5.21 10.11
N SER A 105 13.18 5.83 9.40
CA SER A 105 13.46 7.27 9.45
C SER A 105 12.31 8.16 8.95
N MET A 106 11.37 7.60 8.21
CA MET A 106 10.21 8.31 7.66
C MET A 106 8.89 7.97 8.37
N ARG A 107 8.93 7.06 9.34
CA ARG A 107 7.75 6.72 10.17
C ARG A 107 7.31 7.95 10.99
N LYS A 108 6.05 7.94 11.44
CA LYS A 108 5.39 9.04 12.18
C LYS A 108 5.24 10.38 11.43
N LYS A 109 5.72 10.49 10.20
CA LYS A 109 5.58 11.67 9.32
C LYS A 109 4.32 11.60 8.43
N LYS A 110 3.38 10.72 8.73
CA LYS A 110 2.14 10.50 7.96
C LYS A 110 2.34 10.00 6.52
N VAL A 111 3.55 9.67 6.09
CA VAL A 111 3.85 9.17 4.73
C VAL A 111 3.02 7.94 4.39
N GLY A 112 2.91 6.96 5.30
CA GLY A 112 2.09 5.77 5.10
C GLY A 112 0.60 6.07 4.89
N TYR A 113 0.03 7.06 5.60
CA TYR A 113 -1.37 7.47 5.38
C TYR A 113 -1.57 8.16 4.04
N LYS A 114 -0.65 9.03 3.62
CA LYS A 114 -0.68 9.65 2.29
C LYS A 114 -0.65 8.60 1.20
N LEU A 115 0.24 7.61 1.36
CA LEU A 115 0.37 6.50 0.43
C LEU A 115 -0.90 5.64 0.38
N LEU A 116 -1.51 5.35 1.55
CA LEU A 116 -2.76 4.62 1.64
C LEU A 116 -3.93 5.34 0.93
N ILE A 117 -4.03 6.67 1.07
CA ILE A 117 -5.05 7.47 0.39
C ILE A 117 -4.88 7.37 -1.12
N LEU A 118 -3.66 7.60 -1.62
CA LEU A 118 -3.38 7.51 -3.05
C LEU A 118 -3.67 6.10 -3.59
N ALA A 119 -3.29 5.06 -2.85
CA ALA A 119 -3.61 3.68 -3.18
C ALA A 119 -5.13 3.45 -3.26
N ALA A 120 -5.89 3.92 -2.28
CA ALA A 120 -7.34 3.81 -2.25
C ALA A 120 -8.02 4.55 -3.41
N GLN A 121 -7.46 5.69 -3.85
CA GLN A 121 -7.96 6.46 -5.00
C GLN A 121 -7.66 5.79 -6.35
N GLN A 122 -6.59 4.99 -6.44
CA GLN A 122 -6.23 4.28 -7.68
C GLN A 122 -7.07 3.03 -7.94
N CYS A 123 -7.76 2.49 -6.96
CA CYS A 123 -8.59 1.30 -7.11
C CYS A 123 -10.08 1.63 -7.07
N VAL A 124 -10.86 1.04 -7.97
CA VAL A 124 -12.33 1.09 -7.97
C VAL A 124 -12.85 -0.10 -7.18
N GLY A 125 -13.88 0.11 -6.33
CA GLY A 125 -14.46 -0.95 -5.51
C GLY A 125 -13.89 -1.03 -4.09
N TYR A 126 -13.83 -2.22 -3.53
CA TYR A 126 -13.39 -2.47 -2.16
C TYR A 126 -11.87 -2.58 -2.09
N LEU A 127 -11.27 -2.06 -1.01
CA LEU A 127 -9.88 -2.31 -0.69
C LEU A 127 -9.80 -3.15 0.57
N VAL A 128 -9.11 -4.28 0.51
CA VAL A 128 -8.98 -5.20 1.63
C VAL A 128 -7.51 -5.41 2.00
N THR A 129 -7.27 -5.75 3.25
CA THR A 129 -5.93 -6.09 3.73
C THR A 129 -5.99 -7.01 4.94
N LYS A 130 -4.96 -7.83 5.13
CA LYS A 130 -4.78 -8.65 6.34
C LYS A 130 -3.60 -8.10 7.13
N PRO A 131 -3.84 -7.36 8.23
CA PRO A 131 -2.76 -6.88 9.08
C PRO A 131 -1.96 -8.03 9.68
N LEU A 132 -0.63 -7.93 9.66
CA LEU A 132 0.27 -8.95 10.23
C LEU A 132 0.59 -8.69 11.70
N THR A 133 0.41 -7.44 12.17
CA THR A 133 0.67 -7.04 13.56
C THR A 133 -0.46 -6.20 14.12
N PRO A 134 -0.61 -6.10 15.45
CA PRO A 134 -1.59 -5.22 16.08
C PRO A 134 -1.43 -3.75 15.67
N GLU A 135 -0.18 -3.28 15.50
CA GLU A 135 0.13 -1.91 15.07
C GLU A 135 -0.37 -1.66 13.63
N ALA A 136 -0.16 -2.62 12.73
CA ALA A 136 -0.70 -2.57 11.38
C ALA A 136 -2.23 -2.56 11.41
N GLY A 137 -2.85 -3.38 12.27
CA GLY A 137 -4.29 -3.38 12.49
C GLY A 137 -4.81 -2.01 12.91
N LYS A 138 -4.16 -1.37 13.88
CA LYS A 138 -4.49 -0.02 14.34
C LYS A 138 -4.32 1.02 13.21
N PHE A 139 -3.24 0.93 12.44
CA PHE A 139 -3.00 1.81 11.29
C PHE A 139 -4.16 1.74 10.28
N PHE A 140 -4.58 0.54 9.86
CA PHE A 140 -5.67 0.37 8.91
C PHE A 140 -7.03 0.76 9.50
N ARG A 141 -7.29 0.45 10.78
CA ARG A 141 -8.50 0.90 11.47
C ARG A 141 -8.61 2.43 11.50
N ASN A 142 -7.53 3.13 11.80
CA ASN A 142 -7.47 4.59 11.74
C ASN A 142 -7.66 5.12 10.32
N GLY A 143 -7.31 4.34 9.30
CA GLY A 143 -7.59 4.60 7.88
C GLY A 143 -9.02 4.27 7.44
N GLY A 144 -9.92 3.92 8.37
CA GLY A 144 -11.33 3.68 8.08
C GLY A 144 -11.67 2.24 7.67
N PHE A 145 -10.71 1.32 7.72
CA PHE A 145 -10.98 -0.10 7.48
C PHE A 145 -11.82 -0.70 8.60
N MET A 146 -12.76 -1.56 8.23
CA MET A 146 -13.72 -2.20 9.10
C MET A 146 -13.50 -3.71 9.13
N ALA A 147 -13.82 -4.38 10.24
CA ALA A 147 -13.93 -5.83 10.24
C ALA A 147 -15.21 -6.27 9.52
N PRO A 148 -15.22 -7.49 8.95
CA PRO A 148 -16.43 -8.02 8.31
C PRO A 148 -17.68 -7.98 9.18
N ALA A 149 -17.55 -8.23 10.48
CA ALA A 149 -18.66 -8.21 11.44
C ALA A 149 -19.27 -6.81 11.68
N GLU A 150 -18.62 -5.74 11.24
CA GLU A 150 -19.14 -4.36 11.34
C GLU A 150 -20.05 -3.99 10.18
N PHE A 151 -20.18 -4.85 9.17
CA PHE A 151 -21.13 -4.68 8.07
C PHE A 151 -22.44 -5.36 8.40
N LYS A 152 -23.59 -4.76 8.02
CA LYS A 152 -24.90 -5.42 8.09
C LYS A 152 -24.92 -6.71 7.28
N LYS A 153 -24.25 -6.69 6.12
CA LYS A 153 -23.98 -7.83 5.25
C LYS A 153 -22.58 -7.64 4.70
N ALA A 154 -21.71 -8.63 4.90
CA ALA A 154 -20.37 -8.57 4.34
C ALA A 154 -20.43 -8.43 2.81
N PRO A 155 -19.59 -7.59 2.19
CA PRO A 155 -19.63 -7.34 0.76
C PRO A 155 -19.22 -8.54 -0.10
N PHE A 156 -18.61 -9.57 0.49
CA PHE A 156 -18.18 -10.83 -0.14
C PHE A 156 -18.03 -11.91 0.92
N ASP A 157 -17.84 -13.16 0.50
CA ASP A 157 -17.60 -14.27 1.42
C ASP A 157 -16.23 -14.13 2.08
N VAL A 158 -16.26 -13.79 3.37
CA VAL A 158 -15.05 -13.61 4.20
C VAL A 158 -14.62 -14.87 4.93
N SER A 159 -15.40 -15.97 4.85
CA SER A 159 -15.11 -17.21 5.56
C SER A 159 -13.77 -17.82 5.15
N ARG A 160 -13.39 -17.65 3.87
CA ARG A 160 -12.10 -18.07 3.30
C ARG A 160 -10.96 -17.11 3.60
N HIS A 161 -11.25 -15.94 4.19
CA HIS A 161 -10.30 -14.86 4.38
C HIS A 161 -10.34 -14.32 5.83
N PRO A 162 -10.06 -15.15 6.83
CA PRO A 162 -10.12 -14.74 8.24
C PRO A 162 -9.10 -13.64 8.53
N GLY A 163 -9.52 -12.63 9.29
CA GLY A 163 -8.68 -11.53 9.74
C GLY A 163 -8.48 -10.39 8.73
N TYR A 164 -9.16 -10.42 7.58
CA TYR A 164 -9.15 -9.29 6.66
C TYR A 164 -9.95 -8.10 7.20
N LEU A 165 -9.43 -6.91 6.95
CA LEU A 165 -10.12 -5.64 7.12
C LEU A 165 -10.52 -5.09 5.76
N ILE A 166 -11.63 -4.38 5.69
CA ILE A 166 -12.28 -3.92 4.46
C ILE A 166 -12.46 -2.41 4.52
N LEU A 167 -11.94 -1.69 3.53
CA LEU A 167 -12.27 -0.30 3.27
C LEU A 167 -13.32 -0.23 2.15
N PRO A 168 -14.57 0.07 2.47
CA PRO A 168 -15.62 0.14 1.46
C PRO A 168 -15.49 1.43 0.62
N PRO A 169 -16.04 1.45 -0.61
CA PRO A 169 -15.93 2.60 -1.52
C PRO A 169 -16.32 3.93 -0.90
N TYR A 170 -17.43 3.97 -0.14
CA TYR A 170 -17.94 5.20 0.49
C TYR A 170 -17.02 5.79 1.57
N LYS A 171 -16.10 4.99 2.15
CA LYS A 171 -15.13 5.49 3.14
C LYS A 171 -13.84 6.01 2.53
N LYS A 172 -13.57 5.76 1.24
CA LYS A 172 -12.35 6.24 0.59
C LYS A 172 -12.28 7.77 0.52
N ASN A 173 -13.40 8.41 0.22
CA ASN A 173 -13.49 9.87 0.19
C ASN A 173 -13.32 10.46 1.60
N VAL A 174 -13.93 9.85 2.61
CA VAL A 174 -13.76 10.27 4.02
C VAL A 174 -12.29 10.20 4.44
N LEU A 175 -11.58 9.13 4.06
CA LEU A 175 -10.15 8.99 4.30
C LEU A 175 -9.37 10.13 3.63
N ALA A 176 -9.67 10.45 2.37
CA ALA A 176 -9.01 11.52 1.63
C ALA A 176 -9.27 12.90 2.27
N GLU A 177 -10.51 13.19 2.66
CA GLU A 177 -10.90 14.44 3.34
C GLU A 177 -10.22 14.59 4.70
N GLN A 178 -10.23 13.54 5.53
CA GLN A 178 -9.63 13.53 6.85
C GLN A 178 -8.13 13.89 6.83
N TYR A 179 -7.44 13.48 5.79
CA TYR A 179 -5.99 13.68 5.65
C TYR A 179 -5.61 14.74 4.62
N SER A 180 -6.55 15.44 4.00
CA SER A 180 -6.29 16.47 2.98
C SER A 180 -5.31 17.55 3.45
N GLN A 181 -5.36 17.92 4.73
CA GLN A 181 -4.45 18.89 5.36
C GLN A 181 -2.97 18.50 5.30
N TYR A 182 -2.66 17.21 5.14
CA TYR A 182 -1.27 16.71 5.09
C TYR A 182 -0.69 16.69 3.66
N PHE A 183 -1.49 17.09 2.66
CA PHE A 183 -1.09 17.14 1.25
C PHE A 183 -0.91 18.59 0.73
N LYS A 184 -1.07 19.57 1.60
CA LYS A 184 -0.84 20.98 1.27
C LYS A 184 0.61 21.36 1.48
#